data_e43491454d981780325911fc54ac5004
#
_entry.id   e43491454d981780325911fc54ac5004
#
_cell.length_a   1.000
_cell.length_b   1.000
_cell.length_c   1.000
_cell.angle_alpha   90.00
_cell.angle_beta   90.00
_cell.angle_gamma   90.00
#
_symmetry.space_group_name_H-M   'P 1'
#
loop_
_entity.id
_entity.type
_entity.pdbx_description
1 polymer ?
#
loop_
_entity_poly.entity_id
_entity_poly.type
_entity_poly.pdbx_seq_one_letter_code
_entity_poly.pdbx_strand_id
1 'polypeptide(L)'
;PALGIQMVNLSNINTSDIRRLNIPSNVTSGVVVRSVQSNMPANGHLEKYDVITKVDDKEIASSTDLQSALYNHSIGDTIKITYYRNGKEETTSIKLDKSSGDLES
;
A
#
# COMPACT_ATOMS: atom_id res chain seq x y z
N PRO A 1 7.47 11.14 -4.55
CA PRO A 1 7.98 9.93 -3.89
C PRO A 1 7.22 8.68 -4.31
N ALA A 2 7.84 7.54 -4.15
CA ALA A 2 7.28 6.25 -4.53
C ALA A 2 7.50 5.22 -3.43
N LEU A 3 6.58 4.25 -3.31
CA LEU A 3 6.71 3.13 -2.38
C LEU A 3 7.43 1.94 -3.01
N GLY A 4 7.36 1.79 -4.32
CA GLY A 4 7.95 0.65 -5.02
C GLY A 4 7.11 -0.61 -4.92
N ILE A 5 5.80 -0.49 -5.03
CA ILE A 5 4.87 -1.61 -5.02
C ILE A 5 4.09 -1.69 -6.32
N GLN A 6 3.74 -2.91 -6.72
CA GLN A 6 2.68 -3.14 -7.69
C GLN A 6 1.40 -3.36 -6.91
N MET A 7 0.33 -2.73 -7.36
CA MET A 7 -0.93 -2.70 -6.61
C MET A 7 -2.14 -2.84 -7.51
N VAL A 8 -3.24 -3.27 -6.92
CA VAL A 8 -4.54 -3.36 -7.59
C VAL A 8 -5.60 -2.89 -6.59
N ASN A 9 -6.64 -2.24 -7.10
CA ASN A 9 -7.76 -1.86 -6.24
C ASN A 9 -8.47 -3.11 -5.72
N LEU A 10 -8.85 -3.10 -4.45
CA LEU A 10 -9.58 -4.23 -3.86
C LEU A 10 -10.84 -4.55 -4.66
N SER A 11 -11.52 -3.54 -5.19
CA SER A 11 -12.72 -3.71 -6.01
C SER A 11 -12.46 -4.46 -7.32
N ASN A 12 -11.21 -4.53 -7.77
CA ASN A 12 -10.85 -5.18 -9.04
C ASN A 12 -10.18 -6.54 -8.85
N ILE A 13 -10.00 -6.97 -7.61
CA ILE A 13 -9.34 -8.24 -7.35
C ILE A 13 -10.31 -9.39 -7.64
N ASN A 14 -9.76 -10.53 -8.11
CA ASN A 14 -10.59 -11.69 -8.43
C ASN A 14 -10.99 -12.45 -7.16
N THR A 15 -12.01 -13.32 -7.30
CA THR A 15 -12.59 -14.05 -6.17
C THR A 15 -11.58 -14.96 -5.46
N SER A 16 -10.68 -15.59 -6.22
CA SER A 16 -9.66 -16.48 -5.64
C SER A 16 -8.69 -15.70 -4.76
N ASP A 17 -8.28 -14.52 -5.22
CA ASP A 17 -7.34 -13.70 -4.46
C ASP A 17 -8.00 -13.06 -3.24
N ILE A 18 -9.29 -12.72 -3.31
CA ILE A 18 -10.03 -12.20 -2.15
C ILE A 18 -9.95 -13.17 -0.98
N ARG A 19 -10.07 -14.47 -1.24
CA ARG A 19 -9.98 -15.49 -0.18
C ARG A 19 -8.61 -15.50 0.46
N ARG A 20 -7.56 -15.26 -0.31
CA ARG A 20 -6.18 -15.25 0.19
C ARG A 20 -5.89 -14.06 1.09
N LEU A 21 -6.62 -12.95 0.90
CA LEU A 21 -6.45 -11.77 1.72
C LEU A 21 -6.94 -11.97 3.15
N ASN A 22 -7.94 -12.83 3.33
CA ASN A 22 -8.53 -13.14 4.65
C ASN A 22 -8.94 -11.88 5.41
N ILE A 23 -9.45 -10.87 4.70
CA ILE A 23 -9.83 -9.58 5.30
C ILE A 23 -11.23 -9.67 5.92
N PRO A 24 -11.51 -8.83 6.94
CA PRO A 24 -12.87 -8.74 7.51
C PRO A 24 -13.88 -8.32 6.46
N SER A 25 -15.12 -8.76 6.61
CA SER A 25 -16.19 -8.46 5.65
C SER A 25 -16.55 -6.98 5.56
N ASN A 26 -16.22 -6.19 6.59
CA ASN A 26 -16.44 -4.76 6.58
C ASN A 26 -15.35 -3.99 5.80
N VAL A 27 -14.28 -4.64 5.39
CA VAL A 27 -13.25 -4.02 4.55
C VAL A 27 -13.64 -4.25 3.10
N THR A 28 -14.21 -3.22 2.47
CA THR A 28 -14.77 -3.30 1.12
C THR A 28 -14.00 -2.48 0.09
N SER A 29 -13.04 -1.67 0.53
CA SER A 29 -12.21 -0.86 -0.37
C SER A 29 -10.79 -0.79 0.16
N GLY A 30 -9.87 -0.44 -0.70
CA GLY A 30 -8.45 -0.33 -0.37
C GLY A 30 -7.58 -0.72 -1.55
N VAL A 31 -6.29 -0.80 -1.30
CA VAL A 31 -5.29 -1.11 -2.31
C VAL A 31 -4.55 -2.38 -1.90
N VAL A 32 -4.61 -3.40 -2.76
CA VAL A 32 -3.95 -4.68 -2.52
C VAL A 32 -2.54 -4.63 -3.09
N VAL A 33 -1.55 -4.99 -2.27
CA VAL A 33 -0.15 -5.08 -2.68
C VAL A 33 0.05 -6.39 -3.43
N ARG A 34 0.47 -6.31 -4.68
CA ARG A 34 0.75 -7.49 -5.50
C ARG A 34 2.20 -7.92 -5.41
N SER A 35 3.10 -6.97 -5.34
CA SER A 35 4.53 -7.24 -5.17
C SER A 35 5.20 -6.02 -4.59
N VAL A 36 6.37 -6.22 -3.99
CA VAL A 36 7.19 -5.16 -3.43
C VAL A 36 8.56 -5.23 -4.08
N GLN A 37 8.99 -4.11 -4.65
CA GLN A 37 10.29 -4.03 -5.30
C GLN A 37 11.39 -3.86 -4.25
N SER A 38 12.47 -4.66 -4.37
CA SER A 38 13.62 -4.53 -3.49
C SER A 38 14.28 -3.16 -3.68
N ASN A 39 14.92 -2.66 -2.63
CA ASN A 39 15.57 -1.34 -2.59
C ASN A 39 14.63 -0.15 -2.68
N MET A 40 13.33 -0.36 -2.51
CA MET A 40 12.34 0.71 -2.46
C MET A 40 11.77 0.85 -1.05
N PRO A 41 11.15 2.00 -0.72
CA PRO A 41 10.73 2.27 0.67
C PRO A 41 9.82 1.22 1.30
N ALA A 42 8.93 0.61 0.54
CA ALA A 42 8.00 -0.39 1.08
C ALA A 42 8.66 -1.73 1.42
N ASN A 43 9.87 -1.97 0.89
CA ASN A 43 10.57 -3.23 1.15
C ASN A 43 10.88 -3.38 2.64
N GLY A 44 10.51 -4.52 3.22
CA GLY A 44 10.65 -4.76 4.65
C GLY A 44 9.50 -4.25 5.50
N HIS A 45 8.55 -3.50 4.91
CA HIS A 45 7.40 -2.95 5.61
C HIS A 45 6.08 -3.56 5.14
N LEU A 46 5.93 -3.71 3.82
CA LEU A 46 4.74 -4.28 3.20
C LEU A 46 5.08 -5.60 2.51
N GLU A 47 4.09 -6.45 2.36
CA GLU A 47 4.23 -7.76 1.72
C GLU A 47 3.09 -7.98 0.74
N LYS A 48 3.27 -8.96 -0.15
CA LYS A 48 2.21 -9.38 -1.07
C LYS A 48 0.94 -9.73 -0.28
N TYR A 49 -0.20 -9.29 -0.79
CA TYR A 49 -1.53 -9.48 -0.21
C TYR A 49 -1.86 -8.57 0.99
N ASP A 50 -0.98 -7.66 1.37
CA ASP A 50 -1.37 -6.61 2.30
C ASP A 50 -2.41 -5.70 1.63
N VAL A 51 -3.40 -5.25 2.40
CA VAL A 51 -4.45 -4.35 1.91
C VAL A 51 -4.31 -3.02 2.61
N ILE A 52 -3.86 -2.01 1.87
CA ILE A 52 -3.67 -0.66 2.40
C ILE A 52 -5.03 0.03 2.48
N THR A 53 -5.37 0.53 3.66
CA THR A 53 -6.65 1.21 3.90
C THR A 53 -6.50 2.66 4.31
N LYS A 54 -5.35 3.07 4.82
CA LYS A 54 -5.10 4.46 5.21
C LYS A 54 -3.65 4.85 4.97
N VAL A 55 -3.45 6.13 4.67
CA VAL A 55 -2.13 6.77 4.70
C VAL A 55 -2.27 7.99 5.61
N ASP A 56 -1.48 8.02 6.69
CA ASP A 56 -1.66 8.95 7.80
C ASP A 56 -3.11 8.81 8.31
N ASP A 57 -3.90 9.86 8.31
CA ASP A 57 -5.28 9.80 8.74
C ASP A 57 -6.27 9.76 7.58
N LYS A 58 -5.78 9.66 6.34
CA LYS A 58 -6.64 9.65 5.15
C LYS A 58 -7.00 8.24 4.73
N GLU A 59 -8.28 8.01 4.49
CA GLU A 59 -8.75 6.74 3.95
C GLU A 59 -8.33 6.59 2.49
N ILE A 60 -7.87 5.39 2.15
CA ILE A 60 -7.43 5.03 0.80
C ILE A 60 -8.41 4.00 0.25
N ALA A 61 -9.22 4.42 -0.71
CA ALA A 61 -10.19 3.54 -1.35
C ALA A 61 -9.66 2.94 -2.66
N SER A 62 -8.68 3.59 -3.28
CA SER A 62 -8.17 3.18 -4.58
C SER A 62 -6.69 3.54 -4.72
N SER A 63 -6.06 3.00 -5.78
CA SER A 63 -4.67 3.33 -6.10
C SER A 63 -4.49 4.81 -6.39
N THR A 64 -5.50 5.47 -6.96
CA THR A 64 -5.46 6.91 -7.21
C THR A 64 -5.33 7.69 -5.90
N ASP A 65 -6.09 7.29 -4.88
CA ASP A 65 -6.01 7.92 -3.56
C ASP A 65 -4.61 7.75 -2.96
N LEU A 66 -4.03 6.56 -3.10
CA LEU A 66 -2.68 6.29 -2.60
C LEU A 66 -1.65 7.15 -3.31
N GLN A 67 -1.73 7.25 -4.63
CA GLN A 67 -0.83 8.08 -5.41
C GLN A 67 -0.95 9.55 -5.03
N SER A 68 -2.17 10.05 -4.84
CA SER A 68 -2.40 11.44 -4.40
C SER A 68 -1.79 11.69 -3.02
N ALA A 69 -1.94 10.74 -2.10
CA ALA A 69 -1.34 10.86 -0.78
C ALA A 69 0.19 10.93 -0.85
N LEU A 70 0.80 10.13 -1.72
CA LEU A 70 2.25 10.17 -1.92
C LEU A 70 2.70 11.49 -2.55
N TYR A 71 1.93 12.04 -3.48
CA TYR A 71 2.24 13.32 -4.12
C TYR A 71 2.27 14.48 -3.15
N ASN A 72 1.48 14.40 -2.08
CA ASN A 72 1.43 15.46 -1.06
C ASN A 72 2.63 15.42 -0.11
N HIS A 73 3.48 14.42 -0.24
CA HIS A 73 4.71 14.30 0.55
C HIS A 73 5.93 14.61 -0.31
N SER A 74 7.01 14.98 0.37
CA SER A 74 8.31 15.21 -0.27
C SER A 74 9.25 14.05 -0.01
N ILE A 75 10.28 13.91 -0.83
CA ILE A 75 11.34 12.93 -0.59
C ILE A 75 11.95 13.20 0.79
N GLY A 76 12.05 12.15 1.59
CA GLY A 76 12.53 12.21 2.96
C GLY A 76 11.44 12.25 4.02
N ASP A 77 10.19 12.48 3.62
CA ASP A 77 9.07 12.42 4.56
C ASP A 77 8.85 10.98 5.03
N THR A 78 8.32 10.86 6.24
CA THR A 78 7.87 9.56 6.76
C THR A 78 6.34 9.55 6.79
N ILE A 79 5.75 8.47 6.25
CA ILE A 79 4.30 8.29 6.28
C ILE A 79 3.94 7.09 7.14
N LYS A 80 2.74 7.12 7.69
CA LYS A 80 2.16 6.00 8.43
C LYS A 80 1.16 5.31 7.53
N ILE A 81 1.35 4.01 7.30
CA ILE A 81 0.43 3.20 6.50
C ILE A 81 -0.32 2.26 7.42
N THR A 82 -1.65 2.27 7.31
CA THR A 82 -2.54 1.32 7.96
C THR A 82 -2.95 0.30 6.91
N TYR A 83 -2.79 -0.98 7.25
CA TYR A 83 -3.05 -2.07 6.32
C TYR A 83 -3.57 -3.29 7.07
N TYR A 84 -4.20 -4.20 6.32
CA TYR A 84 -4.61 -5.51 6.84
C TYR A 84 -3.67 -6.58 6.33
N ARG A 85 -3.24 -7.45 7.22
CA ARG A 85 -2.44 -8.63 6.91
C ARG A 85 -3.05 -9.83 7.62
N ASN A 86 -3.52 -10.81 6.85
CA ASN A 86 -4.20 -12.00 7.38
C ASN A 86 -5.37 -11.64 8.31
N GLY A 87 -6.13 -10.62 7.95
CA GLY A 87 -7.31 -10.21 8.70
C GLY A 87 -7.02 -9.33 9.90
N LYS A 88 -5.77 -8.99 10.16
CA LYS A 88 -5.38 -8.10 11.27
C LYS A 88 -5.01 -6.73 10.75
N GLU A 89 -5.56 -5.71 11.38
CA GLU A 89 -5.16 -4.33 11.10
C GLU A 89 -3.82 -4.05 11.76
N GLU A 90 -2.88 -3.56 10.96
CA GLU A 90 -1.55 -3.20 11.43
C GLU A 90 -1.15 -1.85 10.86
N THR A 91 -0.13 -1.26 11.44
CA THR A 91 0.43 0.01 10.95
C THR A 91 1.93 -0.11 10.82
N THR A 92 2.49 0.63 9.86
CA THR A 92 3.94 0.75 9.69
C THR A 92 4.28 2.16 9.28
N SER A 93 5.46 2.62 9.66
CA SER A 93 5.99 3.93 9.23
C SER A 93 7.05 3.68 8.17
N ILE A 94 6.91 4.36 7.04
CA ILE A 94 7.81 4.20 5.91
C ILE A 94 8.39 5.56 5.54
N LYS A 95 9.72 5.63 5.43
CA LYS A 95 10.40 6.82 4.96
C LYS A 95 10.43 6.83 3.43
N LEU A 96 9.94 7.91 2.84
CA LEU A 96 9.87 8.06 1.40
C LEU A 96 11.19 8.65 0.87
N ASP A 97 12.22 7.84 0.86
CA ASP A 97 13.56 8.27 0.46
C ASP A 97 13.89 7.98 -1.01
N LYS A 98 12.91 7.51 -1.79
CA LYS A 98 13.06 7.22 -3.21
C LYS A 98 11.94 7.88 -4.00
N SER A 99 12.20 8.12 -5.28
CA SER A 99 11.21 8.65 -6.22
C SER A 99 10.84 7.59 -7.26
N SER A 100 9.81 7.89 -8.07
CA SER A 100 9.40 6.98 -9.15
C SER A 100 10.51 6.80 -10.19
N GLY A 101 11.42 7.75 -10.35
CA GLY A 101 12.57 7.61 -11.23
C GLY A 101 13.54 6.54 -10.79
N ASP A 102 13.61 6.24 -9.50
CA ASP A 102 14.48 5.19 -8.96
C ASP A 102 14.01 3.79 -9.33
N LEU A 103 12.74 3.64 -9.73
CA LEU A 103 12.19 2.38 -10.17
C LEU A 103 12.78 1.90 -11.50
N GLU A 104 13.30 2.81 -12.30
CA GLU A 104 13.82 2.53 -13.63
C GLU A 104 15.33 2.27 -13.67
N SER A 105 15.99 2.45 -12.57
CA SER A 105 17.45 2.33 -12.50
C SER A 105 17.93 0.96 -12.02
#